data_7bcdbb76de1fadb2c035b271d34d84f7
#
_entry.id   7bcdbb76de1fadb2c035b271d34d84f7
#
_cell.length_a   1.000
_cell.length_b   1.000
_cell.length_c   1.000
_cell.angle_alpha   90.00
_cell.angle_beta   90.00
_cell.angle_gamma   90.00
#
_symmetry.space_group_name_H-M   'P 1'
#
loop_
_entity.id
_entity.type
_entity.pdbx_description
1 polymer ?
#
loop_
_entity_poly.entity_id
_entity_poly.type
_entity_poly.pdbx_seq_one_letter_code
_entity_poly.pdbx_strand_id
1 'polypeptide(L)'
;GGIQHAKVTVLVWERLVRLIVGSANLTRQGYRRNRELFAALDFFDVPISAPLSVLRDALAFIDTLCVWSRTLPAANQRIRDTTGQIRARVRRWSSAPQDFSPRERPRVGLVVSHPTPASGSAQSALKQLMQMWLPRRVVGLTVMTPFVGQQTNSEDTVLHSMRDLPMARDAEGWLIVPEAPAPEGAKRRIVPLPQHFGQCWKKRFGKNARVLLVPMCVDEVDERPRDLHAKAILIEGDSHDLLMAGSSNFTPHGMGIGVFNCEANLVFEDKADEKREGQTFDDRLGIPISWDDLVSMDDIVWQDPEEAPEDAPS
;
A
#
# COMPACT_ATOMS: atom_id res chain seq x y z
N GLY A 1 -0.07 -17.97 12.34
CA GLY A 1 -0.77 -16.69 12.41
C GLY A 1 0.06 -15.62 11.74
N GLY A 2 -0.60 -14.56 11.30
CA GLY A 2 0.06 -13.40 10.73
C GLY A 2 0.69 -12.51 11.80
N ILE A 3 1.43 -11.50 11.35
CA ILE A 3 2.09 -10.51 12.21
C ILE A 3 1.31 -9.19 12.20
N GLN A 4 1.55 -8.37 13.25
CA GLN A 4 1.12 -6.98 13.28
C GLN A 4 2.09 -6.14 12.45
N HIS A 5 1.62 -5.65 11.31
CA HIS A 5 2.44 -4.85 10.38
C HIS A 5 1.81 -3.50 10.02
N ALA A 6 0.56 -3.23 10.42
CA ALA A 6 -0.10 -1.96 10.18
C ALA A 6 0.60 -0.79 10.88
N LYS A 7 0.79 0.32 10.18
CA LYS A 7 1.35 1.58 10.67
C LYS A 7 0.29 2.66 10.53
N VAL A 8 -0.43 2.89 11.62
CA VAL A 8 -1.55 3.84 11.68
C VAL A 8 -1.28 4.86 12.77
N THR A 9 -1.36 6.13 12.43
CA THR A 9 -1.22 7.24 13.36
C THR A 9 -2.46 8.12 13.29
N VAL A 10 -3.02 8.46 14.43
CA VAL A 10 -4.13 9.43 14.53
C VAL A 10 -3.67 10.61 15.37
N LEU A 11 -3.63 11.78 14.76
CA LEU A 11 -3.29 13.04 15.42
C LEU A 11 -4.59 13.84 15.64
N VAL A 12 -4.72 14.44 16.82
CA VAL A 12 -5.96 15.10 17.22
C VAL A 12 -5.66 16.49 17.72
N TRP A 13 -6.28 17.49 17.09
CA TRP A 13 -6.29 18.88 17.50
C TRP A 13 -7.72 19.31 17.87
N GLU A 14 -7.89 20.53 18.26
CA GLU A 14 -9.20 21.06 18.66
C GLU A 14 -10.27 20.91 17.55
N ARG A 15 -9.90 21.22 16.30
CA ARG A 15 -10.82 21.25 15.14
C ARG A 15 -10.42 20.34 13.99
N LEU A 16 -9.42 19.50 14.18
CA LEU A 16 -8.86 18.64 13.16
C LEU A 16 -8.55 17.27 13.76
N VAL A 17 -8.89 16.22 13.01
CA VAL A 17 -8.33 14.89 13.22
C VAL A 17 -7.61 14.51 11.92
N ARG A 18 -6.34 14.07 12.03
CA ARG A 18 -5.56 13.54 10.91
C ARG A 18 -5.31 12.06 11.11
N LEU A 19 -5.70 11.28 10.12
CA LEU A 19 -5.34 9.88 9.98
C LEU A 19 -4.14 9.78 9.04
N ILE A 20 -3.07 9.11 9.49
CA ILE A 20 -1.89 8.82 8.67
C ILE A 20 -1.74 7.31 8.62
N VAL A 21 -1.59 6.76 7.43
CA VAL A 21 -1.27 5.37 7.19
C VAL A 21 -0.01 5.32 6.31
N GLY A 22 0.93 4.44 6.62
CA GLY A 22 2.18 4.45 5.88
C GLY A 22 2.91 3.12 5.89
N SER A 23 4.03 3.08 5.19
CA SER A 23 4.93 1.93 5.12
C SER A 23 6.00 1.94 6.23
N ALA A 24 6.28 3.09 6.83
CA ALA A 24 7.35 3.28 7.80
C ALA A 24 7.03 2.70 9.18
N ASN A 25 7.92 1.87 9.69
CA ASN A 25 7.95 1.52 11.11
C ASN A 25 8.35 2.75 11.96
N LEU A 26 7.88 2.81 13.21
CA LEU A 26 8.29 3.86 14.16
C LEU A 26 9.72 3.60 14.67
N THR A 27 10.66 3.58 13.75
CA THR A 27 12.08 3.33 13.97
C THR A 27 12.91 4.42 13.29
N ARG A 28 14.20 4.48 13.62
CA ARG A 28 15.13 5.40 12.96
C ARG A 28 15.27 5.07 11.47
N GLN A 29 15.24 3.79 11.10
CA GLN A 29 15.27 3.33 9.71
C GLN A 29 14.05 3.84 8.95
N GLY A 30 12.84 3.58 9.45
CA GLY A 30 11.61 3.97 8.79
C GLY A 30 11.45 5.49 8.61
N TYR A 31 11.91 6.31 9.57
CA TYR A 31 11.72 7.76 9.51
C TYR A 31 12.91 8.54 8.94
N ARG A 32 14.09 7.92 8.78
CA ARG A 32 15.30 8.65 8.38
C ARG A 32 16.15 7.96 7.32
N ARG A 33 15.94 6.66 7.07
CA ARG A 33 16.84 5.89 6.20
C ARG A 33 16.15 5.30 4.99
N ASN A 34 14.91 4.82 5.13
CA ASN A 34 14.20 4.21 4.02
C ASN A 34 13.47 5.27 3.20
N ARG A 35 13.21 4.96 1.93
CA ARG A 35 12.22 5.66 1.12
C ARG A 35 10.87 5.05 1.45
N GLU A 36 10.10 5.78 2.22
CA GLU A 36 8.79 5.37 2.73
C GLU A 36 7.69 6.22 2.12
N LEU A 37 6.47 5.68 2.14
CA LEU A 37 5.28 6.37 1.67
C LEU A 37 4.29 6.53 2.81
N PHE A 38 3.72 7.73 2.92
CA PHE A 38 2.66 8.06 3.86
C PHE A 38 1.47 8.62 3.11
N ALA A 39 0.29 8.10 3.41
CA ALA A 39 -0.98 8.66 2.99
C ALA A 39 -1.67 9.28 4.19
N ALA A 40 -2.24 10.47 4.04
CA ALA A 40 -2.90 11.18 5.13
C ALA A 40 -4.27 11.71 4.70
N LEU A 41 -5.21 11.68 5.66
CA LEU A 41 -6.54 12.26 5.51
C LEU A 41 -6.82 13.21 6.68
N ASP A 42 -7.31 14.37 6.34
CA ASP A 42 -7.76 15.39 7.28
C ASP A 42 -9.28 15.40 7.39
N PHE A 43 -9.76 15.39 8.64
CA PHE A 43 -11.17 15.46 8.97
C PHE A 43 -11.44 16.75 9.74
N PHE A 44 -12.39 17.52 9.24
CA PHE A 44 -12.85 18.80 9.79
C PHE A 44 -14.37 18.83 9.85
N ASP A 45 -14.94 19.70 10.66
CA ASP A 45 -16.39 19.94 10.62
C ASP A 45 -16.75 20.92 9.49
N VAL A 46 -16.47 20.52 8.25
CA VAL A 46 -16.80 21.28 7.02
C VAL A 46 -17.23 20.32 5.90
N PRO A 47 -18.06 20.78 4.93
CA PRO A 47 -18.61 19.94 3.86
C PRO A 47 -17.55 19.30 2.95
N ILE A 48 -16.38 19.92 2.79
CA ILE A 48 -15.27 19.42 1.94
C ILE A 48 -14.32 18.45 2.65
N SER A 49 -14.61 18.10 3.91
CA SER A 49 -13.82 17.14 4.69
C SER A 49 -13.89 15.75 4.08
N ALA A 50 -12.87 14.93 4.39
CA ALA A 50 -12.98 13.49 4.17
C ALA A 50 -14.17 12.92 4.95
N PRO A 51 -14.88 11.90 4.42
CA PRO A 51 -16.03 11.30 5.10
C PRO A 51 -15.67 10.69 6.44
N LEU A 52 -16.48 10.93 7.45
CA LEU A 52 -16.27 10.43 8.81
C LEU A 52 -16.36 8.90 8.91
N SER A 53 -16.99 8.22 7.93
CA SER A 53 -16.97 6.75 7.84
C SER A 53 -15.54 6.21 7.82
N VAL A 54 -14.63 6.82 7.04
CA VAL A 54 -13.22 6.38 6.97
C VAL A 54 -12.51 6.50 8.32
N LEU A 55 -12.78 7.58 9.07
CA LEU A 55 -12.24 7.73 10.42
C LEU A 55 -12.84 6.70 11.38
N ARG A 56 -14.14 6.42 11.29
CA ARG A 56 -14.80 5.37 12.10
C ARG A 56 -14.19 4.00 11.84
N ASP A 57 -13.94 3.66 10.58
CA ASP A 57 -13.30 2.40 10.19
C ASP A 57 -11.87 2.30 10.75
N ALA A 58 -11.10 3.39 10.68
CA ALA A 58 -9.75 3.43 11.25
C ALA A 58 -9.75 3.23 12.78
N LEU A 59 -10.67 3.87 13.49
CA LEU A 59 -10.81 3.71 14.94
C LEU A 59 -11.30 2.30 15.31
N ALA A 60 -12.17 1.68 14.51
CA ALA A 60 -12.61 0.30 14.69
C ALA A 60 -11.46 -0.69 14.45
N PHE A 61 -10.63 -0.42 13.44
CA PHE A 61 -9.44 -1.23 13.18
C PHE A 61 -8.42 -1.13 14.33
N ILE A 62 -8.17 0.07 14.89
CA ILE A 62 -7.32 0.26 16.07
C ILE A 62 -7.85 -0.53 17.26
N ASP A 63 -9.18 -0.52 17.52
CA ASP A 63 -9.77 -1.32 18.57
C ASP A 63 -9.56 -2.83 18.33
N THR A 64 -9.64 -3.28 17.09
CA THR A 64 -9.36 -4.68 16.70
C THR A 64 -7.90 -5.05 16.99
N LEU A 65 -6.95 -4.17 16.65
CA LEU A 65 -5.54 -4.38 16.96
C LEU A 65 -5.28 -4.49 18.46
N CYS A 66 -5.97 -3.70 19.28
CA CYS A 66 -5.87 -3.77 20.75
C CYS A 66 -6.30 -5.14 21.32
N VAL A 67 -7.21 -5.84 20.66
CA VAL A 67 -7.65 -7.18 21.08
C VAL A 67 -6.55 -8.22 20.86
N TRP A 68 -5.74 -8.05 19.80
CA TRP A 68 -4.71 -9.03 19.42
C TRP A 68 -3.32 -8.69 19.94
N SER A 69 -3.07 -7.41 20.19
CA SER A 69 -1.78 -7.02 20.75
C SER A 69 -1.72 -7.47 22.22
N ARG A 70 -0.62 -8.15 22.59
CA ARG A 70 -0.32 -8.48 23.99
C ARG A 70 0.18 -7.25 24.75
N THR A 71 -0.44 -6.09 24.52
CA THR A 71 -0.08 -4.86 25.22
C THR A 71 -0.54 -4.88 26.66
N LEU A 72 0.14 -4.10 27.51
CA LEU A 72 -0.25 -3.95 28.90
C LEU A 72 -1.70 -3.44 29.01
N PRO A 73 -2.51 -3.95 29.96
CA PRO A 73 -3.90 -3.52 30.12
C PRO A 73 -4.08 -2.00 30.23
N ALA A 74 -3.17 -1.31 30.93
CA ALA A 74 -3.18 0.14 31.04
C ALA A 74 -2.93 0.87 29.71
N ALA A 75 -2.12 0.31 28.79
CA ALA A 75 -1.92 0.86 27.46
C ALA A 75 -3.18 0.69 26.61
N ASN A 76 -3.79 -0.51 26.63
CA ASN A 76 -5.05 -0.77 25.94
C ASN A 76 -6.17 0.15 26.44
N GLN A 77 -6.26 0.39 27.75
CA GLN A 77 -7.25 1.30 28.31
C GLN A 77 -7.04 2.73 27.80
N ARG A 78 -5.81 3.23 27.80
CA ARG A 78 -5.50 4.56 27.22
C ARG A 78 -5.88 4.70 25.76
N ILE A 79 -5.62 3.67 24.94
CA ILE A 79 -6.02 3.68 23.54
C ILE A 79 -7.54 3.75 23.41
N ARG A 80 -8.29 2.92 24.15
CA ARG A 80 -9.76 2.94 24.16
C ARG A 80 -10.32 4.28 24.60
N ASP A 81 -9.76 4.87 25.66
CA ASP A 81 -10.19 6.19 26.14
C ASP A 81 -9.96 7.26 25.08
N THR A 82 -8.79 7.22 24.41
CA THR A 82 -8.45 8.16 23.35
C THR A 82 -9.38 7.98 22.13
N THR A 83 -9.58 6.75 21.64
CA THR A 83 -10.50 6.49 20.53
C THR A 83 -11.93 6.85 20.88
N GLY A 84 -12.35 6.63 22.14
CA GLY A 84 -13.65 7.06 22.67
C GLY A 84 -13.82 8.58 22.65
N GLN A 85 -12.81 9.33 23.09
CA GLN A 85 -12.81 10.80 23.04
C GLN A 85 -12.88 11.33 21.60
N ILE A 86 -12.14 10.73 20.67
CA ILE A 86 -12.22 11.10 19.24
C ILE A 86 -13.64 10.88 18.72
N ARG A 87 -14.23 9.70 18.96
CA ARG A 87 -15.61 9.40 18.55
C ARG A 87 -16.62 10.37 19.14
N ALA A 88 -16.50 10.69 20.43
CA ALA A 88 -17.38 11.66 21.10
C ALA A 88 -17.26 13.07 20.49
N ARG A 89 -16.05 13.46 20.10
CA ARG A 89 -15.80 14.75 19.44
C ARG A 89 -16.45 14.81 18.07
N VAL A 90 -16.14 13.86 17.18
CA VAL A 90 -16.62 13.88 15.79
C VAL A 90 -18.13 13.66 15.67
N ARG A 91 -18.77 13.03 16.66
CA ARG A 91 -20.24 12.94 16.74
C ARG A 91 -20.93 14.30 16.84
N ARG A 92 -20.23 15.32 17.29
CA ARG A 92 -20.76 16.70 17.41
C ARG A 92 -20.61 17.50 16.12
N TRP A 93 -19.88 16.97 15.16
CA TRP A 93 -19.67 17.62 13.88
C TRP A 93 -20.92 17.46 13.02
N SER A 94 -21.46 18.59 12.58
CA SER A 94 -22.73 18.66 11.83
C SER A 94 -22.54 18.95 10.36
N SER A 95 -21.39 19.50 9.98
CA SER A 95 -21.10 19.92 8.60
C SER A 95 -20.24 18.91 7.86
N ALA A 96 -19.50 18.04 8.58
CA ALA A 96 -18.67 17.01 7.98
C ALA A 96 -19.51 15.93 7.29
N PRO A 97 -19.11 15.46 6.10
CA PRO A 97 -19.76 14.33 5.44
C PRO A 97 -19.71 13.09 6.34
N GLN A 98 -20.85 12.45 6.57
CA GLN A 98 -20.92 11.24 7.40
C GLN A 98 -20.44 10.01 6.64
N ASP A 99 -20.85 9.91 5.39
CA ASP A 99 -20.54 8.83 4.47
C ASP A 99 -20.31 9.35 3.05
N PHE A 100 -19.77 8.51 2.19
CA PHE A 100 -19.69 8.87 0.77
C PHE A 100 -21.07 9.00 0.16
N SER A 101 -21.30 10.12 -0.54
CA SER A 101 -22.36 10.18 -1.50
C SER A 101 -21.96 9.37 -2.75
N PRO A 102 -22.81 8.43 -3.24
CA PRO A 102 -22.52 7.71 -4.48
C PRO A 102 -22.34 8.61 -5.70
N ARG A 103 -22.78 9.89 -5.59
CA ARG A 103 -22.70 10.88 -6.66
C ARG A 103 -21.47 11.78 -6.56
N GLU A 104 -20.78 11.76 -5.42
CA GLU A 104 -19.61 12.57 -5.18
C GLU A 104 -18.34 11.73 -5.32
N ARG A 105 -17.40 12.22 -6.11
CA ARG A 105 -16.08 11.64 -6.33
C ARG A 105 -15.04 12.73 -6.17
N PRO A 106 -13.86 12.46 -5.66
CA PRO A 106 -13.20 11.16 -5.51
C PRO A 106 -13.66 10.37 -4.29
N ARG A 107 -13.59 9.05 -4.36
CA ARG A 107 -13.79 8.16 -3.22
C ARG A 107 -12.48 7.99 -2.47
N VAL A 108 -12.58 7.95 -1.15
CA VAL A 108 -11.47 7.63 -0.27
C VAL A 108 -11.92 6.52 0.67
N GLY A 109 -11.06 5.57 0.97
CA GLY A 109 -11.38 4.46 1.86
C GLY A 109 -10.19 3.97 2.66
N LEU A 110 -10.47 3.33 3.78
CA LEU A 110 -9.51 2.53 4.51
C LEU A 110 -9.70 1.06 4.13
N VAL A 111 -8.64 0.44 3.67
CA VAL A 111 -8.58 -0.97 3.31
C VAL A 111 -7.64 -1.67 4.28
N VAL A 112 -8.13 -2.72 4.93
CA VAL A 112 -7.37 -3.41 5.97
C VAL A 112 -7.26 -4.90 5.69
N SER A 113 -6.19 -5.50 6.18
CA SER A 113 -6.03 -6.95 6.26
C SER A 113 -5.90 -7.36 7.71
N HIS A 114 -6.62 -8.39 8.12
CA HIS A 114 -6.47 -9.00 9.43
C HIS A 114 -7.14 -10.37 9.49
N PRO A 115 -6.65 -11.30 10.32
CA PRO A 115 -7.30 -12.60 10.54
C PRO A 115 -8.68 -12.42 11.20
N THR A 116 -9.43 -13.48 11.28
CA THR A 116 -10.76 -13.47 11.93
C THR A 116 -10.65 -13.09 13.40
N PRO A 117 -11.27 -11.99 13.85
CA PRO A 117 -11.40 -11.71 15.28
C PRO A 117 -12.36 -12.71 15.93
N ALA A 118 -12.40 -12.75 17.27
CA ALA A 118 -13.32 -13.61 18.01
C ALA A 118 -14.81 -13.38 17.65
N SER A 119 -15.14 -12.16 17.22
CA SER A 119 -16.45 -11.80 16.67
C SER A 119 -16.25 -11.11 15.31
N GLY A 120 -16.61 -11.77 14.22
CA GLY A 120 -16.54 -11.20 12.88
C GLY A 120 -15.89 -12.11 11.85
N SER A 121 -15.48 -11.54 10.72
CA SER A 121 -14.82 -12.23 9.60
C SER A 121 -13.43 -11.67 9.36
N ALA A 122 -12.55 -12.51 8.79
CA ALA A 122 -11.25 -12.04 8.29
C ALA A 122 -11.46 -10.98 7.22
N GLN A 123 -10.60 -9.98 7.23
CA GLN A 123 -10.60 -8.90 6.24
C GLN A 123 -9.39 -9.05 5.31
N SER A 124 -9.63 -9.02 4.02
CA SER A 124 -8.59 -9.07 2.99
C SER A 124 -8.47 -7.71 2.31
N ALA A 125 -7.27 -7.13 2.34
CA ALA A 125 -6.98 -5.87 1.66
C ALA A 125 -7.22 -5.99 0.15
N LEU A 126 -6.79 -7.12 -0.45
CA LEU A 126 -7.00 -7.37 -1.88
C LEU A 126 -8.48 -7.43 -2.25
N LYS A 127 -9.29 -8.16 -1.47
CA LYS A 127 -10.74 -8.27 -1.76
C LYS A 127 -11.42 -6.91 -1.68
N GLN A 128 -11.11 -6.10 -0.67
CA GLN A 128 -11.66 -4.75 -0.52
C GLN A 128 -11.23 -3.84 -1.69
N LEU A 129 -9.95 -3.86 -2.07
CA LEU A 129 -9.44 -3.13 -3.21
C LEU A 129 -10.16 -3.51 -4.50
N MET A 130 -10.31 -4.81 -4.78
CA MET A 130 -11.02 -5.30 -5.95
C MET A 130 -12.51 -4.92 -5.94
N GLN A 131 -13.17 -4.98 -4.79
CA GLN A 131 -14.58 -4.55 -4.65
C GLN A 131 -14.76 -3.06 -4.92
N MET A 132 -13.79 -2.22 -4.56
CA MET A 132 -13.81 -0.79 -4.90
C MET A 132 -13.63 -0.55 -6.39
N TRP A 133 -12.88 -1.42 -7.09
CA TRP A 133 -12.59 -1.28 -8.52
C TRP A 133 -13.65 -1.87 -9.44
N LEU A 134 -14.09 -3.11 -9.17
CA LEU A 134 -15.00 -3.86 -10.06
C LEU A 134 -16.36 -3.14 -10.27
N PRO A 135 -16.94 -3.23 -11.46
CA PRO A 135 -16.56 -4.05 -12.63
C PRO A 135 -15.75 -3.32 -13.72
N ARG A 136 -14.99 -2.32 -13.37
CA ARG A 136 -14.30 -1.44 -14.34
C ARG A 136 -13.15 -2.16 -15.04
N ARG A 137 -12.94 -1.79 -16.32
CA ARG A 137 -11.82 -2.27 -17.12
C ARG A 137 -10.50 -1.66 -16.61
N VAL A 138 -9.44 -2.48 -16.58
CA VAL A 138 -8.09 -2.09 -16.20
C VAL A 138 -7.25 -1.87 -17.45
N VAL A 139 -6.68 -0.67 -17.60
CA VAL A 139 -5.74 -0.34 -18.70
C VAL A 139 -4.30 -0.30 -18.22
N GLY A 140 -4.07 -0.11 -16.93
CA GLY A 140 -2.75 -0.14 -16.30
C GLY A 140 -2.79 -0.70 -14.88
N LEU A 141 -1.74 -1.39 -14.49
CA LEU A 141 -1.49 -1.82 -13.12
C LEU A 141 -0.06 -1.51 -12.76
N THR A 142 0.13 -0.60 -11.81
CA THR A 142 1.44 -0.28 -11.26
C THR A 142 1.53 -0.81 -9.83
N VAL A 143 2.58 -1.55 -9.53
CA VAL A 143 2.85 -2.10 -8.20
C VAL A 143 4.21 -1.62 -7.75
N MET A 144 4.26 -0.90 -6.64
CA MET A 144 5.48 -0.54 -5.93
C MET A 144 5.56 -1.39 -4.67
N THR A 145 6.62 -2.18 -4.53
CA THR A 145 6.80 -3.05 -3.37
C THR A 145 8.25 -3.48 -3.21
N PRO A 146 8.81 -3.51 -1.99
CA PRO A 146 10.12 -4.11 -1.76
C PRO A 146 10.09 -5.64 -1.75
N PHE A 147 8.90 -6.26 -1.51
CA PHE A 147 8.75 -7.71 -1.33
C PHE A 147 7.50 -8.22 -2.03
N VAL A 148 7.59 -9.43 -2.59
CA VAL A 148 6.42 -10.14 -3.18
C VAL A 148 6.16 -11.49 -2.52
N GLY A 149 6.95 -11.84 -1.50
CA GLY A 149 6.91 -13.13 -0.81
C GLY A 149 7.59 -14.25 -1.60
N GLN A 150 8.07 -15.24 -0.87
CA GLN A 150 8.55 -16.49 -1.47
C GLN A 150 7.34 -17.33 -1.84
N GLN A 151 7.13 -17.55 -3.12
CA GLN A 151 5.98 -18.32 -3.61
C GLN A 151 6.49 -19.44 -4.50
N THR A 152 6.24 -20.65 -4.07
CA THR A 152 6.62 -21.85 -4.80
C THR A 152 5.59 -22.26 -5.86
N ASN A 153 4.35 -21.78 -5.73
CA ASN A 153 3.23 -22.14 -6.63
C ASN A 153 2.60 -20.92 -7.29
N SER A 154 2.30 -21.03 -8.60
CA SER A 154 1.66 -19.97 -9.38
C SER A 154 0.26 -19.59 -8.89
N GLU A 155 -0.41 -20.47 -8.16
CA GLU A 155 -1.76 -20.27 -7.67
C GLU A 155 -1.85 -19.40 -6.42
N ASP A 156 -0.77 -19.33 -5.64
CA ASP A 156 -0.74 -18.58 -4.38
C ASP A 156 -0.31 -17.10 -4.56
N THR A 157 -0.11 -16.66 -5.80
CA THR A 157 0.32 -15.30 -6.05
C THR A 157 -0.81 -14.29 -5.89
N VAL A 158 -0.48 -13.08 -5.45
CA VAL A 158 -1.43 -11.94 -5.47
C VAL A 158 -1.94 -11.72 -6.89
N LEU A 159 -1.07 -11.83 -7.90
CA LEU A 159 -1.43 -11.73 -9.31
C LEU A 159 -2.49 -12.76 -9.73
N HIS A 160 -2.38 -14.01 -9.25
CA HIS A 160 -3.38 -15.03 -9.53
C HIS A 160 -4.74 -14.66 -8.89
N SER A 161 -4.72 -14.14 -7.66
CA SER A 161 -5.94 -13.69 -6.98
C SER A 161 -6.57 -12.44 -7.63
N MET A 162 -5.80 -11.69 -8.44
CA MET A 162 -6.28 -10.57 -9.26
C MET A 162 -6.75 -11.00 -10.66
N ARG A 163 -6.84 -12.29 -10.96
CA ARG A 163 -7.21 -12.81 -12.30
C ARG A 163 -8.58 -12.34 -12.79
N ASP A 164 -9.50 -12.07 -11.85
CA ASP A 164 -10.86 -11.63 -12.15
C ASP A 164 -10.97 -10.14 -12.50
N LEU A 165 -9.86 -9.39 -12.42
CA LEU A 165 -9.84 -8.01 -12.90
C LEU A 165 -9.99 -8.00 -14.42
N PRO A 166 -10.94 -7.23 -14.97
CA PRO A 166 -11.21 -7.16 -16.41
C PRO A 166 -10.11 -6.34 -17.11
N MET A 167 -8.99 -7.00 -17.43
CA MET A 167 -7.83 -6.38 -18.06
C MET A 167 -8.11 -6.03 -19.53
N ALA A 168 -7.65 -4.86 -19.95
CA ALA A 168 -7.53 -4.54 -21.38
C ALA A 168 -6.53 -5.45 -22.07
N ARG A 169 -6.71 -5.70 -23.38
CA ARG A 169 -5.80 -6.54 -24.16
C ARG A 169 -4.37 -5.97 -24.21
N ASP A 170 -4.27 -4.67 -24.17
CA ASP A 170 -3.04 -3.86 -24.22
C ASP A 170 -2.68 -3.23 -22.89
N ALA A 171 -3.27 -3.73 -21.79
CA ALA A 171 -2.99 -3.22 -20.45
C ALA A 171 -1.49 -3.25 -20.15
N GLU A 172 -1.00 -2.19 -19.54
CA GLU A 172 0.38 -2.06 -19.10
C GLU A 172 0.56 -2.56 -17.66
N GLY A 173 1.70 -3.21 -17.40
CA GLY A 173 2.09 -3.65 -16.07
C GLY A 173 3.42 -3.02 -15.67
N TRP A 174 3.41 -2.17 -14.65
CA TRP A 174 4.59 -1.50 -14.12
C TRP A 174 4.94 -2.05 -12.74
N LEU A 175 6.13 -2.61 -12.60
CA LEU A 175 6.65 -3.13 -11.35
C LEU A 175 7.80 -2.23 -10.88
N ILE A 176 7.63 -1.55 -9.75
CA ILE A 176 8.60 -0.64 -9.16
C ILE A 176 9.19 -1.33 -7.93
N VAL A 177 10.47 -1.64 -7.98
CA VAL A 177 11.15 -2.47 -6.98
C VAL A 177 12.56 -1.95 -6.68
N PRO A 178 13.13 -2.28 -5.51
CA PRO A 178 14.52 -1.94 -5.24
C PRO A 178 15.46 -2.67 -6.20
N GLU A 179 16.58 -2.02 -6.50
CA GLU A 179 17.70 -2.67 -7.18
C GLU A 179 18.64 -3.30 -6.14
N ALA A 180 18.99 -4.55 -6.35
CA ALA A 180 20.01 -5.18 -5.51
C ALA A 180 21.42 -4.81 -5.99
N PRO A 181 22.41 -4.75 -5.09
CA PRO A 181 23.81 -4.55 -5.47
C PRO A 181 24.26 -5.60 -6.48
N ALA A 182 24.81 -5.14 -7.60
CA ALA A 182 25.38 -6.03 -8.61
C ALA A 182 26.90 -6.14 -8.43
N PRO A 183 27.52 -7.30 -8.71
CA PRO A 183 28.97 -7.43 -8.75
C PRO A 183 29.58 -6.44 -9.75
N GLU A 184 30.79 -5.99 -9.48
CA GLU A 184 31.52 -5.09 -10.38
C GLU A 184 31.66 -5.72 -11.79
N GLY A 185 31.29 -4.96 -12.81
CA GLY A 185 31.29 -5.44 -14.19
C GLY A 185 30.07 -6.27 -14.62
N ALA A 186 29.07 -6.43 -13.76
CA ALA A 186 27.82 -7.09 -14.15
C ALA A 186 27.13 -6.33 -15.28
N LYS A 187 26.77 -7.07 -16.36
CA LYS A 187 26.06 -6.49 -17.52
C LYS A 187 24.54 -6.39 -17.30
N ARG A 188 23.99 -7.07 -16.32
CA ARG A 188 22.56 -7.12 -16.03
C ARG A 188 22.30 -6.60 -14.63
N ARG A 189 21.18 -5.91 -14.49
CA ARG A 189 20.69 -5.40 -13.20
C ARG A 189 20.01 -6.52 -12.41
N ILE A 190 20.12 -6.48 -11.10
CA ILE A 190 19.59 -7.52 -10.22
C ILE A 190 18.33 -7.03 -9.55
N VAL A 191 17.27 -7.83 -9.63
CA VAL A 191 16.00 -7.63 -8.94
C VAL A 191 15.91 -8.65 -7.80
N PRO A 192 15.82 -8.21 -6.53
CA PRO A 192 15.75 -9.11 -5.38
C PRO A 192 14.33 -9.66 -5.18
N LEU A 193 13.79 -10.29 -6.23
CA LEU A 193 12.47 -10.91 -6.23
C LEU A 193 12.53 -12.28 -6.89
N PRO A 194 11.65 -13.22 -6.50
CA PRO A 194 11.62 -14.57 -7.06
C PRO A 194 11.44 -14.57 -8.57
N GLN A 195 12.23 -15.38 -9.28
CA GLN A 195 12.15 -15.54 -10.72
C GLN A 195 10.74 -15.92 -11.18
N HIS A 196 10.06 -16.76 -10.41
CA HIS A 196 8.69 -17.18 -10.69
C HIS A 196 7.72 -15.99 -10.74
N PHE A 197 7.86 -15.02 -9.85
CA PHE A 197 7.04 -13.81 -9.87
C PHE A 197 7.26 -13.01 -11.16
N GLY A 198 8.51 -12.83 -11.59
CA GLY A 198 8.83 -12.18 -12.86
C GLY A 198 8.20 -12.89 -14.08
N GLN A 199 8.21 -14.22 -14.07
CA GLN A 199 7.55 -15.02 -15.12
C GLN A 199 6.01 -14.80 -15.14
N CYS A 200 5.37 -14.78 -13.96
CA CYS A 200 3.95 -14.49 -13.84
C CYS A 200 3.60 -13.07 -14.30
N TRP A 201 4.44 -12.08 -13.97
CA TRP A 201 4.29 -10.71 -14.41
C TRP A 201 4.38 -10.60 -15.94
N LYS A 202 5.44 -11.19 -16.54
CA LYS A 202 5.62 -11.24 -17.99
C LYS A 202 4.47 -11.99 -18.68
N LYS A 203 3.99 -13.10 -18.10
CA LYS A 203 2.85 -13.85 -18.65
C LYS A 203 1.56 -13.01 -18.66
N ARG A 204 1.35 -12.18 -17.64
CA ARG A 204 0.13 -11.37 -17.52
C ARG A 204 0.10 -10.18 -18.48
N PHE A 205 1.20 -9.47 -18.62
CA PHE A 205 1.28 -8.22 -19.38
C PHE A 205 2.01 -8.35 -20.73
N GLY A 206 2.63 -9.49 -21.01
CA GLY A 206 3.32 -9.76 -22.29
C GLY A 206 4.41 -8.72 -22.58
N LYS A 207 4.33 -8.13 -23.76
CA LYS A 207 5.28 -7.08 -24.20
C LYS A 207 5.09 -5.74 -23.45
N ASN A 208 3.99 -5.57 -22.75
CA ASN A 208 3.67 -4.37 -21.95
C ASN A 208 4.10 -4.51 -20.48
N ALA A 209 4.77 -5.61 -20.11
CA ALA A 209 5.40 -5.76 -18.82
C ALA A 209 6.63 -4.85 -18.72
N ARG A 210 6.69 -4.03 -17.66
CA ARG A 210 7.79 -3.09 -17.38
C ARG A 210 8.29 -3.30 -15.97
N VAL A 211 9.59 -3.09 -15.79
CA VAL A 211 10.21 -3.05 -14.45
C VAL A 211 11.00 -1.77 -14.35
N LEU A 212 10.77 -1.05 -13.29
CA LEU A 212 11.49 0.15 -12.94
C LEU A 212 12.27 -0.14 -11.66
N LEU A 213 13.59 -0.06 -11.75
CA LEU A 213 14.49 -0.31 -10.66
C LEU A 213 14.77 0.99 -9.92
N VAL A 214 14.53 0.95 -8.62
CA VAL A 214 14.86 2.08 -7.75
C VAL A 214 16.22 1.81 -7.15
N PRO A 215 17.28 2.50 -7.62
CA PRO A 215 18.61 2.31 -7.09
C PRO A 215 18.66 2.71 -5.63
N MET A 216 19.52 2.06 -4.88
CA MET A 216 19.86 2.49 -3.54
C MET A 216 20.51 3.86 -3.65
N CYS A 217 19.82 4.91 -3.20
CA CYS A 217 20.43 6.23 -3.21
C CYS A 217 21.19 6.49 -1.91
N VAL A 218 22.29 7.19 -2.02
CA VAL A 218 23.02 7.69 -0.86
C VAL A 218 22.45 9.07 -0.54
N ASP A 219 22.07 9.27 0.72
CA ASP A 219 21.64 10.59 1.17
C ASP A 219 22.80 11.58 1.09
N GLU A 220 22.60 12.72 0.44
CA GLU A 220 23.64 13.74 0.26
C GLU A 220 24.13 14.36 1.59
N VAL A 221 23.29 14.29 2.64
CA VAL A 221 23.61 14.91 3.93
C VAL A 221 24.30 13.93 4.88
N ASP A 222 23.85 12.68 4.94
CA ASP A 222 24.38 11.69 5.89
C ASP A 222 25.14 10.53 5.22
N GLU A 223 25.33 10.57 3.92
CA GLU A 223 26.04 9.59 3.08
C GLU A 223 25.58 8.13 3.28
N ARG A 224 24.33 7.94 3.68
CA ARG A 224 23.78 6.62 4.00
C ARG A 224 22.85 6.11 2.90
N PRO A 225 22.91 4.80 2.64
CA PRO A 225 22.00 4.20 1.68
C PRO A 225 20.56 4.31 2.15
N ARG A 226 19.65 4.59 1.21
CA ARG A 226 18.19 4.64 1.41
C ARG A 226 17.53 3.61 0.51
N ASP A 227 17.04 2.55 1.14
CA ASP A 227 16.33 1.49 0.45
C ASP A 227 14.87 1.86 0.17
N LEU A 228 14.33 1.35 -0.93
CA LEU A 228 12.90 1.43 -1.20
C LEU A 228 12.14 0.53 -0.23
N HIS A 229 11.30 1.12 0.62
CA HIS A 229 10.40 0.40 1.51
C HIS A 229 8.94 0.85 1.35
N ALA A 230 8.67 1.76 0.43
CA ALA A 230 7.34 2.21 0.06
C ALA A 230 6.49 1.08 -0.55
N LYS A 231 5.18 1.10 -0.29
CA LYS A 231 4.21 0.14 -0.84
C LYS A 231 3.02 0.89 -1.39
N ALA A 232 2.75 0.66 -2.68
CA ALA A 232 1.59 1.24 -3.35
C ALA A 232 1.11 0.35 -4.51
N ILE A 233 -0.17 0.44 -4.80
CA ILE A 233 -0.79 -0.16 -5.99
C ILE A 233 -1.61 0.93 -6.67
N LEU A 234 -1.37 1.15 -7.95
CA LEU A 234 -2.22 1.98 -8.79
C LEU A 234 -2.91 1.09 -9.83
N ILE A 235 -4.23 1.16 -9.85
CA ILE A 235 -5.05 0.54 -10.89
C ILE A 235 -5.59 1.66 -11.75
N GLU A 236 -5.27 1.63 -13.02
CA GLU A 236 -5.67 2.64 -14.00
C GLU A 236 -6.77 2.10 -14.89
N GLY A 237 -7.76 2.93 -15.16
CA GLY A 237 -8.87 2.61 -16.03
C GLY A 237 -9.16 3.69 -17.06
N ASP A 238 -10.13 3.42 -17.93
CA ASP A 238 -10.50 4.36 -19.00
C ASP A 238 -11.03 5.72 -18.46
N SER A 239 -11.58 5.73 -17.25
CA SER A 239 -12.24 6.93 -16.69
C SER A 239 -11.89 7.23 -15.24
N HIS A 240 -11.27 6.32 -14.54
CA HIS A 240 -10.92 6.45 -13.12
C HIS A 240 -9.68 5.64 -12.80
N ASP A 241 -8.92 6.16 -11.86
CA ASP A 241 -7.76 5.51 -11.28
C ASP A 241 -8.04 5.23 -9.80
N LEU A 242 -7.41 4.18 -9.26
CA LEU A 242 -7.49 3.79 -7.87
C LEU A 242 -6.08 3.60 -7.32
N LEU A 243 -5.65 4.49 -6.44
CA LEU A 243 -4.36 4.42 -5.76
C LEU A 243 -4.55 3.88 -4.34
N MET A 244 -3.87 2.79 -4.01
CA MET A 244 -3.73 2.28 -2.65
C MET A 244 -2.30 2.52 -2.15
N ALA A 245 -2.15 3.08 -0.96
CA ALA A 245 -0.87 3.30 -0.31
C ALA A 245 -0.95 2.98 1.19
N GLY A 246 0.08 2.32 1.73
CA GLY A 246 0.07 1.95 3.15
C GLY A 246 1.14 0.94 3.55
N SER A 247 0.77 0.00 4.43
CA SER A 247 1.71 -0.96 5.00
C SER A 247 1.81 -2.29 4.24
N SER A 248 0.83 -2.61 3.37
CA SER A 248 0.76 -3.91 2.71
C SER A 248 1.83 -4.10 1.65
N ASN A 249 2.75 -5.03 1.86
CA ASN A 249 3.57 -5.57 0.79
C ASN A 249 2.70 -6.31 -0.24
N PHE A 250 3.17 -6.41 -1.48
CA PHE A 250 2.49 -7.18 -2.53
C PHE A 250 2.75 -8.68 -2.35
N THR A 251 2.48 -9.17 -1.13
CA THR A 251 2.61 -10.57 -0.71
C THR A 251 1.24 -11.15 -0.38
N PRO A 252 1.04 -12.47 -0.42
CA PRO A 252 -0.22 -13.06 0.02
C PRO A 252 -0.61 -12.65 1.44
N HIS A 253 0.33 -12.69 2.37
CA HIS A 253 0.08 -12.32 3.77
C HIS A 253 -0.28 -10.83 3.92
N GLY A 254 0.45 -9.93 3.24
CA GLY A 254 0.19 -8.49 3.25
C GLY A 254 -1.15 -8.13 2.62
N MET A 255 -1.54 -8.83 1.56
CA MET A 255 -2.80 -8.60 0.85
C MET A 255 -3.99 -9.38 1.44
N GLY A 256 -3.76 -10.21 2.46
CA GLY A 256 -4.81 -10.98 3.13
C GLY A 256 -5.30 -12.16 2.31
N ILE A 257 -4.37 -12.98 1.80
CA ILE A 257 -4.63 -14.22 1.09
C ILE A 257 -4.06 -15.38 1.93
N GLY A 258 -4.89 -16.33 2.32
CA GLY A 258 -4.48 -17.47 3.18
C GLY A 258 -4.21 -17.03 4.62
N VAL A 259 -2.94 -16.83 4.99
CA VAL A 259 -2.56 -16.24 6.28
C VAL A 259 -2.57 -14.72 6.17
N PHE A 260 -3.14 -14.04 7.17
CA PHE A 260 -3.36 -12.60 7.14
C PHE A 260 -2.41 -11.89 8.10
N ASN A 261 -1.62 -10.96 7.59
CA ASN A 261 -1.03 -9.93 8.44
C ASN A 261 -2.08 -8.89 8.81
N CYS A 262 -1.86 -8.17 9.90
CA CYS A 262 -2.61 -6.97 10.19
C CYS A 262 -2.00 -5.81 9.42
N GLU A 263 -2.67 -5.36 8.37
CA GLU A 263 -2.22 -4.28 7.49
C GLU A 263 -3.27 -3.17 7.40
N ALA A 264 -2.83 -1.96 7.08
CA ALA A 264 -3.70 -0.83 6.82
C ALA A 264 -3.22 -0.03 5.61
N ASN A 265 -4.16 0.36 4.76
CA ASN A 265 -3.88 1.15 3.55
C ASN A 265 -4.99 2.18 3.36
N LEU A 266 -4.63 3.36 2.89
CA LEU A 266 -5.60 4.32 2.36
C LEU A 266 -5.72 4.12 0.85
N VAL A 267 -6.94 4.23 0.36
CA VAL A 267 -7.27 4.12 -1.05
C VAL A 267 -7.92 5.40 -1.51
N PHE A 268 -7.47 5.91 -2.64
CA PHE A 268 -7.95 7.12 -3.28
C PHE A 268 -8.41 6.78 -4.69
N GLU A 269 -9.67 7.05 -4.99
CA GLU A 269 -10.21 6.95 -6.34
C GLU A 269 -10.30 8.35 -6.93
N ASP A 270 -9.76 8.52 -8.13
CA ASP A 270 -9.82 9.78 -8.87
C ASP A 270 -10.33 9.55 -10.29
N LYS A 271 -10.88 10.58 -10.91
CA LYS A 271 -11.17 10.53 -12.34
C LYS A 271 -9.86 10.54 -13.10
N ALA A 272 -9.72 9.64 -14.07
CA ALA A 272 -8.70 9.78 -15.10
C ALA A 272 -9.00 11.08 -15.86
N ASP A 273 -8.23 12.12 -15.63
CA ASP A 273 -8.42 13.42 -16.26
C ASP A 273 -7.49 13.52 -17.47
N GLU A 274 -8.05 13.84 -18.63
CA GLU A 274 -7.27 14.10 -19.85
C GLU A 274 -6.21 15.21 -19.64
N LYS A 275 -6.40 16.09 -18.65
CA LYS A 275 -5.42 17.13 -18.27
C LYS A 275 -4.20 16.62 -17.52
N ARG A 276 -4.20 15.34 -17.10
CA ARG A 276 -3.07 14.70 -16.43
C ARG A 276 -2.11 13.99 -17.39
N GLU A 277 -2.27 14.16 -18.69
CA GLU A 277 -1.26 13.76 -19.64
C GLU A 277 0.09 14.37 -19.23
N GLY A 278 1.02 13.49 -18.79
CA GLY A 278 2.34 13.87 -18.31
C GLY A 278 2.53 13.84 -16.79
N GLN A 279 1.48 13.63 -15.97
CA GLN A 279 1.66 13.27 -14.56
C GLN A 279 1.89 11.78 -14.43
N THR A 280 3.12 11.44 -14.14
CA THR A 280 3.54 10.06 -13.93
C THR A 280 3.16 9.57 -12.52
N PHE A 281 3.29 8.28 -12.25
CA PHE A 281 3.04 7.68 -10.94
C PHE A 281 3.93 8.30 -9.84
N ASP A 282 5.17 8.63 -10.17
CA ASP A 282 6.13 9.33 -9.33
C ASP A 282 5.70 10.75 -8.96
N ASP A 283 5.13 11.52 -9.89
CA ASP A 283 4.57 12.84 -9.59
C ASP A 283 3.44 12.75 -8.54
N ARG A 284 2.62 11.70 -8.63
CA ARG A 284 1.53 11.47 -7.67
C ARG A 284 2.03 11.02 -6.30
N LEU A 285 3.10 10.25 -6.24
CA LEU A 285 3.67 9.71 -5.01
C LEU A 285 4.79 10.57 -4.43
N GLY A 286 5.32 11.53 -5.21
CA GLY A 286 6.45 12.36 -4.80
C GLY A 286 7.74 11.56 -4.61
N ILE A 287 7.86 10.40 -5.23
CA ILE A 287 9.07 9.58 -5.23
C ILE A 287 9.85 9.91 -6.50
N PRO A 288 11.08 10.44 -6.41
CA PRO A 288 11.88 10.69 -7.59
C PRO A 288 12.27 9.36 -8.24
N ILE A 289 11.65 9.07 -9.36
CA ILE A 289 11.92 7.91 -10.19
C ILE A 289 12.46 8.44 -11.52
N SER A 290 13.60 7.94 -11.95
CA SER A 290 14.15 8.29 -13.26
C SER A 290 13.68 7.28 -14.31
N TRP A 291 13.20 7.78 -15.44
CA TRP A 291 12.89 6.93 -16.58
C TRP A 291 14.12 6.18 -17.13
N ASP A 292 15.34 6.67 -16.84
CA ASP A 292 16.60 5.99 -17.13
C ASP A 292 16.75 4.69 -16.32
N ASP A 293 15.98 4.53 -15.25
CA ASP A 293 15.93 3.32 -14.42
C ASP A 293 14.94 2.26 -14.96
N LEU A 294 14.27 2.55 -16.07
CA LEU A 294 13.41 1.58 -16.76
C LEU A 294 14.27 0.49 -17.44
N VAL A 295 13.97 -0.75 -17.09
CA VAL A 295 14.72 -1.91 -17.58
C VAL A 295 13.80 -2.86 -18.32
N SER A 296 14.30 -3.43 -19.44
CA SER A 296 13.61 -4.52 -20.10
C SER A 296 13.58 -5.76 -19.22
N MET A 297 12.47 -6.48 -19.24
CA MET A 297 12.34 -7.75 -18.52
C MET A 297 13.41 -8.80 -18.90
N ASP A 298 14.00 -8.66 -20.09
CA ASP A 298 15.03 -9.56 -20.61
C ASP A 298 16.45 -9.20 -20.14
N ASP A 299 16.63 -7.97 -19.63
CA ASP A 299 17.92 -7.45 -19.15
C ASP A 299 18.07 -7.57 -17.62
N ILE A 300 17.11 -8.23 -16.97
CA ILE A 300 17.07 -8.41 -15.52
C ILE A 300 17.53 -9.83 -15.15
N VAL A 301 18.24 -9.93 -14.04
CA VAL A 301 18.45 -11.16 -13.29
C VAL A 301 17.55 -11.14 -12.06
N TRP A 302 16.59 -12.05 -12.02
CA TRP A 302 15.75 -12.27 -10.85
C TRP A 302 16.53 -13.14 -9.86
N GLN A 303 16.67 -12.67 -8.66
CA GLN A 303 17.38 -13.37 -7.60
C GLN A 303 16.43 -13.52 -6.42
N ASP A 304 16.23 -14.79 -5.99
CA ASP A 304 15.49 -15.02 -4.75
C ASP A 304 16.20 -14.26 -3.62
N PRO A 305 15.47 -13.42 -2.86
CA PRO A 305 16.05 -12.76 -1.73
C PRO A 305 16.58 -13.82 -0.78
N GLU A 306 17.86 -13.70 -0.38
CA GLU A 306 18.36 -14.48 0.74
C GLU A 306 17.37 -14.29 1.90
N GLU A 307 17.04 -15.37 2.63
CA GLU A 307 16.06 -15.37 3.71
C GLU A 307 16.42 -14.35 4.82
N ALA A 308 16.27 -13.08 4.50
CA ALA A 308 16.17 -12.07 5.53
C ALA A 308 14.74 -12.18 6.08
N PRO A 309 14.54 -12.44 7.38
CA PRO A 309 13.21 -12.44 7.96
C PRO A 309 12.59 -11.08 7.66
N GLU A 310 11.33 -11.08 7.17
CA GLU A 310 10.55 -9.90 6.78
C GLU A 310 10.49 -8.82 7.88
N ASP A 311 10.89 -9.15 9.10
CA ASP A 311 10.92 -8.32 10.30
C ASP A 311 12.01 -8.78 11.27
N ALA A 312 13.27 -8.79 10.88
CA ALA A 312 14.32 -8.88 11.87
C ALA A 312 14.24 -7.64 12.77
N PRO A 313 14.05 -7.78 14.09
CA PRO A 313 14.07 -6.62 14.97
C PRO A 313 15.45 -5.97 14.89
N SER A 314 15.49 -4.75 14.37
CA SER A 314 16.67 -3.87 14.33
C SER A 314 16.86 -3.14 15.64
#